data_567693509fff4a51666ff626edd0b5bc
#
_entry.id   567693509fff4a51666ff626edd0b5bc
#
_cell.length_a   1.000
_cell.length_b   1.000
_cell.length_c   1.000
_cell.angle_alpha   90.00
_cell.angle_beta   90.00
_cell.angle_gamma   90.00
#
_symmetry.space_group_name_H-M   'P 1'
#
loop_
_entity.id
_entity.type
_entity.pdbx_description
1 polymer ?
#
loop_
_entity_poly.entity_id
_entity_poly.type
_entity_poly.pdbx_seq_one_letter_code
_entity_poly.pdbx_strand_id
1 'polypeptide(L)'
;GGSMIDSSPMYGTAEAVTGDMLAELGMRDKAFIATKVWTEGRRDGIEQMAKSARLLRTAKIDLIQIHNLVDWRTHLKTLRRMKEEGTIRYIGITHYTDWGQAELAAIIGANQFDFVQTEYAIDTRKAEERLLPLARDKGTAVIINRPFQRGSLFRAVRGQKLPPWAADFQC
;
A
#
# COMPACT_ATOMS: atom_id res chain seq x y z
N GLY A 1 -2.82 -13.10 13.70
CA GLY A 1 -1.93 -12.78 12.60
C GLY A 1 -2.54 -11.77 11.63
N GLY A 2 -1.73 -11.22 10.75
CA GLY A 2 -2.19 -10.29 9.72
C GLY A 2 -3.02 -11.01 8.65
N SER A 3 -3.98 -10.28 8.06
CA SER A 3 -4.80 -10.80 6.96
C SER A 3 -4.55 -10.07 5.64
N MET A 4 -3.76 -8.99 5.65
CA MET A 4 -3.44 -8.19 4.47
C MET A 4 -2.08 -8.53 3.90
N ILE A 5 -2.03 -8.74 2.59
CA ILE A 5 -0.80 -8.93 1.82
C ILE A 5 -0.71 -7.78 0.82
N ASP A 6 0.33 -6.96 0.92
CA ASP A 6 0.60 -5.84 0.02
C ASP A 6 1.80 -6.16 -0.89
N SER A 7 1.56 -6.21 -2.19
CA SER A 7 2.56 -6.52 -3.20
C SER A 7 2.64 -5.42 -4.27
N SER A 8 3.45 -5.65 -5.30
CA SER A 8 3.55 -4.76 -6.46
C SER A 8 4.18 -5.51 -7.64
N PRO A 9 3.81 -5.18 -8.89
CA PRO A 9 4.48 -5.69 -10.10
C PRO A 9 5.99 -5.47 -10.11
N MET A 10 6.49 -4.43 -9.41
CA MET A 10 7.92 -4.13 -9.33
C MET A 10 8.68 -4.95 -8.28
N TYR A 11 8.02 -5.81 -7.50
CA TYR A 11 8.67 -6.61 -6.45
C TYR A 11 9.11 -7.99 -6.95
N GLY A 12 9.58 -8.08 -8.19
CA GLY A 12 10.10 -9.30 -8.78
C GLY A 12 9.03 -10.40 -8.87
N THR A 13 9.25 -11.51 -8.18
CA THR A 13 8.36 -12.69 -8.20
C THR A 13 7.28 -12.66 -7.10
N ALA A 14 7.20 -11.61 -6.30
CA ALA A 14 6.37 -11.58 -5.09
C ALA A 14 4.89 -11.87 -5.35
N GLU A 15 4.32 -11.36 -6.45
CA GLU A 15 2.91 -11.62 -6.80
C GLU A 15 2.67 -13.10 -7.13
N ALA A 16 3.58 -13.72 -7.90
CA ALA A 16 3.49 -15.15 -8.25
C ALA A 16 3.62 -16.04 -7.00
N VAL A 17 4.64 -15.79 -6.18
CA VAL A 17 4.86 -16.53 -4.93
C VAL A 17 3.66 -16.40 -4.00
N THR A 18 3.10 -15.19 -3.86
CA THR A 18 1.90 -14.97 -3.06
C THR A 18 0.71 -15.78 -3.57
N GLY A 19 0.48 -15.76 -4.89
CA GLY A 19 -0.60 -16.51 -5.52
C GLY A 19 -0.46 -18.01 -5.32
N ASP A 20 0.76 -18.55 -5.49
CA ASP A 20 1.07 -19.96 -5.32
C ASP A 20 0.83 -20.41 -3.86
N MET A 21 1.37 -19.66 -2.90
CA MET A 21 1.22 -19.95 -1.47
C MET A 21 -0.24 -19.90 -1.01
N LEU A 22 -0.99 -18.87 -1.42
CA LEU A 22 -2.40 -18.74 -1.05
C LEU A 22 -3.25 -19.89 -1.64
N ALA A 23 -2.92 -20.35 -2.84
CA ALA A 23 -3.60 -21.48 -3.48
C ALA A 23 -3.24 -22.80 -2.76
N GLU A 24 -1.96 -23.05 -2.46
CA GLU A 24 -1.50 -24.24 -1.75
C GLU A 24 -2.12 -24.35 -0.36
N LEU A 25 -2.20 -23.23 0.37
CA LEU A 25 -2.74 -23.18 1.73
C LEU A 25 -4.27 -23.12 1.79
N GLY A 26 -4.96 -22.96 0.68
CA GLY A 26 -6.42 -22.72 0.66
C GLY A 26 -6.84 -21.44 1.39
N MET A 27 -5.99 -20.42 1.38
CA MET A 27 -6.16 -19.21 2.21
C MET A 27 -6.63 -17.97 1.43
N ARG A 28 -6.95 -18.12 0.13
CA ARG A 28 -7.31 -16.96 -0.72
C ARG A 28 -8.44 -16.13 -0.14
N ASP A 29 -9.51 -16.76 0.33
CA ASP A 29 -10.70 -16.08 0.84
C ASP A 29 -10.50 -15.42 2.22
N LYS A 30 -9.41 -15.77 2.90
CA LYS A 30 -9.03 -15.21 4.20
C LYS A 30 -8.02 -14.06 4.08
N ALA A 31 -7.46 -13.85 2.88
CA ALA A 31 -6.46 -12.83 2.62
C ALA A 31 -7.09 -11.59 1.95
N PHE A 32 -6.79 -10.42 2.49
CA PHE A 32 -6.99 -9.15 1.80
C PHE A 32 -5.78 -8.90 0.90
N ILE A 33 -5.98 -8.94 -0.42
CA ILE A 33 -4.89 -8.79 -1.39
C ILE A 33 -4.85 -7.36 -1.91
N ALA A 34 -3.71 -6.70 -1.68
CA ALA A 34 -3.38 -5.41 -2.23
C ALA A 34 -2.21 -5.53 -3.22
N THR A 35 -2.32 -4.85 -4.36
CA THR A 35 -1.23 -4.66 -5.30
C THR A 35 -1.27 -3.26 -5.89
N LYS A 36 -0.44 -3.00 -6.92
CA LYS A 36 -0.24 -1.65 -7.44
C LYS A 36 -0.26 -1.65 -8.96
N VAL A 37 -0.53 -0.49 -9.56
CA VAL A 37 -0.25 -0.20 -10.96
C VAL A 37 0.94 0.74 -11.04
N TRP A 38 1.95 0.38 -11.84
CA TRP A 38 3.21 1.11 -11.97
C TRP A 38 3.69 1.06 -13.42
N THR A 39 3.05 1.82 -14.26
CA THR A 39 3.36 2.04 -15.67
C THR A 39 2.65 3.29 -16.15
N GLU A 40 2.95 3.77 -17.33
CA GLU A 40 2.25 4.87 -17.98
C GLU A 40 1.22 4.35 -18.98
N GLY A 41 0.20 5.15 -19.24
CA GLY A 41 -0.81 4.86 -20.25
C GLY A 41 -1.88 3.86 -19.80
N ARG A 42 -3.08 4.09 -20.33
CA ARG A 42 -4.28 3.30 -19.94
C ARG A 42 -4.17 1.84 -20.34
N ARG A 43 -3.72 1.54 -21.56
CA ARG A 43 -3.64 0.17 -22.08
C ARG A 43 -2.68 -0.65 -21.24
N ASP A 44 -1.47 -0.15 -21.07
CA ASP A 44 -0.39 -0.85 -20.38
C ASP A 44 -0.72 -1.02 -18.88
N GLY A 45 -1.42 -0.03 -18.28
CA GLY A 45 -1.96 -0.15 -16.92
C GLY A 45 -2.98 -1.28 -16.78
N ILE A 46 -3.92 -1.41 -17.72
CA ILE A 46 -4.91 -2.51 -17.73
C ILE A 46 -4.21 -3.86 -17.90
N GLU A 47 -3.26 -3.96 -18.81
CA GLU A 47 -2.50 -5.19 -19.05
C GLU A 47 -1.68 -5.59 -17.83
N GLN A 48 -1.02 -4.62 -17.15
CA GLN A 48 -0.25 -4.87 -15.93
C GLN A 48 -1.16 -5.36 -14.80
N MET A 49 -2.30 -4.72 -14.55
CA MET A 49 -3.25 -5.14 -13.53
C MET A 49 -3.85 -6.52 -13.81
N ALA A 50 -4.16 -6.83 -15.08
CA ALA A 50 -4.61 -8.15 -15.48
C ALA A 50 -3.52 -9.21 -15.28
N LYS A 51 -2.25 -8.88 -15.52
CA LYS A 51 -1.11 -9.76 -15.21
C LYS A 51 -1.00 -10.01 -13.71
N SER A 52 -1.10 -8.96 -12.89
CA SER A 52 -1.10 -9.09 -11.43
C SER A 52 -2.19 -10.03 -10.93
N ALA A 53 -3.43 -9.90 -11.44
CA ALA A 53 -4.53 -10.79 -11.09
C ALA A 53 -4.24 -12.26 -11.42
N ARG A 54 -3.63 -12.52 -12.58
CA ARG A 54 -3.21 -13.89 -12.96
C ARG A 54 -2.13 -14.44 -12.04
N LEU A 55 -1.09 -13.64 -11.73
CA LEU A 55 0.00 -14.05 -10.85
C LEU A 55 -0.48 -14.30 -9.42
N LEU A 56 -1.38 -13.46 -8.92
CA LEU A 56 -2.01 -13.60 -7.60
C LEU A 56 -3.10 -14.68 -7.56
N ARG A 57 -3.38 -15.35 -8.70
CA ARG A 57 -4.40 -16.40 -8.85
C ARG A 57 -5.76 -15.99 -8.31
N THR A 58 -6.20 -14.78 -8.63
CA THR A 58 -7.47 -14.23 -8.16
C THR A 58 -8.28 -13.59 -9.28
N ALA A 59 -9.59 -13.80 -9.25
CA ALA A 59 -10.51 -13.10 -10.14
C ALA A 59 -10.82 -11.67 -9.67
N LYS A 60 -10.60 -11.39 -8.37
CA LYS A 60 -10.91 -10.09 -7.76
C LYS A 60 -9.80 -9.68 -6.80
N ILE A 61 -9.18 -8.55 -7.07
CA ILE A 61 -8.19 -7.92 -6.19
C ILE A 61 -8.92 -7.01 -5.21
N ASP A 62 -8.56 -7.08 -3.93
CA ASP A 62 -9.22 -6.25 -2.93
C ASP A 62 -8.83 -4.78 -3.06
N LEU A 63 -7.54 -4.48 -3.25
CA LEU A 63 -7.05 -3.10 -3.38
C LEU A 63 -6.02 -2.98 -4.50
N ILE A 64 -6.25 -2.07 -5.43
CA ILE A 64 -5.22 -1.64 -6.38
C ILE A 64 -4.83 -0.20 -6.07
N GLN A 65 -3.53 0.04 -5.91
CA GLN A 65 -2.97 1.35 -5.59
C GLN A 65 -2.18 1.92 -6.77
N ILE A 66 -2.31 3.21 -7.02
CA ILE A 66 -1.47 3.93 -7.97
C ILE A 66 -0.09 4.11 -7.32
N HIS A 67 0.94 3.47 -7.88
CA HIS A 67 2.27 3.41 -7.29
C HIS A 67 3.09 4.66 -7.60
N ASN A 68 3.56 5.33 -6.54
CA ASN A 68 4.44 6.49 -6.64
C ASN A 68 3.90 7.61 -7.54
N LEU A 69 2.57 7.78 -7.59
CA LEU A 69 1.86 8.79 -8.37
C LEU A 69 2.05 8.67 -9.90
N VAL A 70 2.65 7.59 -10.40
CA VAL A 70 2.88 7.40 -11.84
C VAL A 70 1.56 7.42 -12.59
N ASP A 71 1.44 8.35 -13.53
CA ASP A 71 0.26 8.58 -14.39
C ASP A 71 -1.09 8.48 -13.64
N TRP A 72 -1.12 9.05 -12.43
CA TRP A 72 -2.24 8.88 -11.52
C TRP A 72 -3.59 9.30 -12.09
N ARG A 73 -3.61 10.33 -12.96
CA ARG A 73 -4.85 10.82 -13.57
C ARG A 73 -5.48 9.80 -14.51
N THR A 74 -4.67 9.12 -15.29
CA THR A 74 -5.11 8.05 -16.20
C THR A 74 -5.57 6.83 -15.42
N HIS A 75 -4.76 6.41 -14.44
CA HIS A 75 -5.05 5.22 -13.64
C HIS A 75 -6.26 5.40 -12.73
N LEU A 76 -6.45 6.57 -12.12
CA LEU A 76 -7.64 6.82 -11.29
C LEU A 76 -8.94 6.64 -12.08
N LYS A 77 -9.01 7.11 -13.33
CA LYS A 77 -10.19 6.90 -14.19
C LYS A 77 -10.44 5.41 -14.48
N THR A 78 -9.35 4.68 -14.73
CA THR A 78 -9.41 3.23 -14.98
C THR A 78 -9.86 2.46 -13.74
N LEU A 79 -9.27 2.76 -12.58
CA LEU A 79 -9.59 2.09 -11.31
C LEU A 79 -11.03 2.37 -10.86
N ARG A 80 -11.54 3.58 -11.05
CA ARG A 80 -12.96 3.90 -10.76
C ARG A 80 -13.89 2.99 -11.55
N ARG A 81 -13.65 2.85 -12.86
CA ARG A 81 -14.44 1.95 -13.69
C ARG A 81 -14.32 0.49 -13.23
N MET A 82 -13.13 0.00 -12.93
CA MET A 82 -12.92 -1.36 -12.42
C MET A 82 -13.65 -1.60 -11.08
N LYS A 83 -13.72 -0.58 -10.22
CA LYS A 83 -14.49 -0.64 -8.97
C LYS A 83 -15.99 -0.68 -9.23
N GLU A 84 -16.50 0.12 -10.15
CA GLU A 84 -17.91 0.10 -10.59
C GLU A 84 -18.30 -1.24 -11.20
N GLU A 85 -17.42 -1.84 -12.03
CA GLU A 85 -17.58 -3.16 -12.62
C GLU A 85 -17.41 -4.31 -11.59
N GLY A 86 -16.96 -4.02 -10.37
CA GLY A 86 -16.78 -4.98 -9.30
C GLY A 86 -15.55 -5.89 -9.43
N THR A 87 -14.64 -5.60 -10.36
CA THR A 87 -13.39 -6.36 -10.56
C THR A 87 -12.34 -6.07 -9.49
N ILE A 88 -12.43 -4.90 -8.85
CA ILE A 88 -11.69 -4.55 -7.63
C ILE A 88 -12.65 -4.04 -6.57
N ARG A 89 -12.22 -4.08 -5.29
CA ARG A 89 -13.06 -3.56 -4.18
C ARG A 89 -12.71 -2.13 -3.82
N TYR A 90 -11.43 -1.80 -3.77
CA TYR A 90 -10.91 -0.53 -3.26
C TYR A 90 -9.85 0.06 -4.18
N ILE A 91 -9.78 1.37 -4.16
CA ILE A 91 -8.80 2.17 -4.90
C ILE A 91 -7.87 2.85 -3.91
N GLY A 92 -6.56 2.75 -4.14
CA GLY A 92 -5.55 3.43 -3.34
C GLY A 92 -4.57 4.24 -4.16
N ILE A 93 -3.77 5.01 -3.46
CA ILE A 93 -2.66 5.78 -4.02
C ILE A 93 -1.49 5.77 -3.03
N THR A 94 -0.26 5.74 -3.54
CA THR A 94 0.91 5.64 -2.66
C THR A 94 2.07 6.50 -3.11
N HIS A 95 2.80 7.01 -2.14
CA HIS A 95 4.16 7.51 -2.30
C HIS A 95 5.00 7.21 -1.05
N TYR A 96 6.30 6.93 -1.25
CA TYR A 96 7.17 6.43 -0.19
C TYR A 96 8.16 7.45 0.36
N THR A 97 8.08 8.70 -0.04
CA THR A 97 9.01 9.75 0.40
C THR A 97 8.28 10.93 1.02
N ASP A 98 8.96 11.63 1.91
CA ASP A 98 8.45 12.83 2.58
C ASP A 98 8.04 13.92 1.60
N TRP A 99 8.82 14.16 0.55
CA TRP A 99 8.49 15.17 -0.45
C TRP A 99 7.22 14.84 -1.25
N GLY A 100 6.93 13.55 -1.45
CA GLY A 100 5.70 13.10 -2.12
C GLY A 100 4.44 13.26 -1.27
N GLN A 101 4.56 13.45 0.05
CA GLN A 101 3.40 13.58 0.93
C GLN A 101 2.57 14.83 0.66
N ALA A 102 3.20 15.93 0.25
CA ALA A 102 2.49 17.16 -0.10
C ALA A 102 1.61 16.96 -1.35
N GLU A 103 2.13 16.26 -2.36
CA GLU A 103 1.39 15.94 -3.57
C GLU A 103 0.29 14.91 -3.29
N LEU A 104 0.57 13.85 -2.51
CA LEU A 104 -0.45 12.93 -2.01
C LEU A 104 -1.60 13.67 -1.34
N ALA A 105 -1.30 14.58 -0.41
CA ALA A 105 -2.31 15.37 0.28
C ALA A 105 -3.14 16.23 -0.68
N ALA A 106 -2.52 16.85 -1.68
CA ALA A 106 -3.24 17.62 -2.70
C ALA A 106 -4.18 16.72 -3.52
N ILE A 107 -3.70 15.54 -3.92
CA ILE A 107 -4.47 14.59 -4.74
C ILE A 107 -5.66 14.01 -3.96
N ILE A 108 -5.46 13.51 -2.73
CA ILE A 108 -6.55 12.96 -1.92
C ILE A 108 -7.52 14.05 -1.45
N GLY A 109 -7.04 15.29 -1.28
CA GLY A 109 -7.89 16.43 -0.98
C GLY A 109 -8.91 16.72 -2.08
N ALA A 110 -8.49 16.59 -3.34
CA ALA A 110 -9.30 16.86 -4.52
C ALA A 110 -10.05 15.63 -5.07
N ASN A 111 -9.70 14.41 -4.65
CA ASN A 111 -10.27 13.18 -5.17
C ASN A 111 -10.63 12.22 -4.05
N GLN A 112 -11.59 11.33 -4.32
CA GLN A 112 -11.95 10.26 -3.39
C GLN A 112 -11.06 9.03 -3.65
N PHE A 113 -10.41 8.56 -2.58
CA PHE A 113 -9.68 7.30 -2.50
C PHE A 113 -10.14 6.52 -1.27
N ASP A 114 -10.13 5.20 -1.36
CA ASP A 114 -10.43 4.35 -0.21
C ASP A 114 -9.18 4.20 0.69
N PHE A 115 -7.98 4.18 0.08
CA PHE A 115 -6.72 4.00 0.78
C PHE A 115 -5.65 4.98 0.31
N VAL A 116 -4.80 5.40 1.25
CA VAL A 116 -3.53 6.05 0.98
C VAL A 116 -2.42 5.29 1.66
N GLN A 117 -1.33 4.99 0.94
CA GLN A 117 -0.14 4.37 1.53
C GLN A 117 1.00 5.37 1.55
N THR A 118 1.61 5.56 2.71
CA THR A 118 2.68 6.54 2.92
C THR A 118 3.73 6.06 3.90
N GLU A 119 4.92 6.66 3.84
CA GLU A 119 5.94 6.45 4.86
C GLU A 119 5.53 7.10 6.18
N TYR A 120 5.68 6.34 7.26
CA TYR A 120 5.51 6.84 8.62
C TYR A 120 6.25 5.92 9.59
N ALA A 121 7.05 6.50 10.47
CA ALA A 121 7.79 5.77 11.48
C ALA A 121 7.97 6.64 12.73
N ILE A 122 8.48 6.07 13.81
CA ILE A 122 8.72 6.79 15.06
C ILE A 122 9.65 8.00 14.88
N ASP A 123 10.58 7.93 13.93
CA ASP A 123 11.56 8.97 13.58
C ASP A 123 11.21 9.73 12.28
N THR A 124 10.10 9.39 11.61
CA THR A 124 9.65 10.00 10.35
C THR A 124 8.17 10.34 10.46
N ARG A 125 7.85 11.49 11.04
CA ARG A 125 6.51 11.87 11.49
C ARG A 125 5.83 12.95 10.65
N LYS A 126 6.43 13.39 9.56
CA LYS A 126 5.90 14.49 8.71
C LYS A 126 4.46 14.27 8.23
N ALA A 127 4.04 13.03 8.06
CA ALA A 127 2.66 12.72 7.66
C ALA A 127 1.61 13.23 8.66
N GLU A 128 1.97 13.43 9.94
CA GLU A 128 1.08 13.94 10.99
C GLU A 128 0.67 15.40 10.77
N GLU A 129 1.49 16.17 10.09
CA GLU A 129 1.25 17.61 9.90
C GLU A 129 0.02 17.86 9.01
N ARG A 130 -0.17 17.02 7.99
CA ARG A 130 -1.24 17.25 7.01
C ARG A 130 -1.90 15.97 6.48
N LEU A 131 -1.11 14.99 6.06
CA LEU A 131 -1.61 13.85 5.31
C LEU A 131 -2.54 12.97 6.15
N LEU A 132 -2.14 12.63 7.38
CA LEU A 132 -2.95 11.78 8.26
C LEU A 132 -4.25 12.48 8.72
N PRO A 133 -4.23 13.76 9.17
CA PRO A 133 -5.48 14.48 9.46
C PRO A 133 -6.41 14.55 8.25
N LEU A 134 -5.88 14.86 7.07
CA LEU A 134 -6.68 14.94 5.84
C LEU A 134 -7.29 13.57 5.46
N ALA A 135 -6.50 12.50 5.55
CA ALA A 135 -6.99 11.14 5.29
C ALA A 135 -8.18 10.78 6.20
N ARG A 136 -8.06 11.08 7.50
CA ARG A 136 -9.16 10.91 8.46
C ARG A 136 -10.40 11.70 8.07
N ASP A 137 -10.24 12.99 7.75
CA ASP A 137 -11.37 13.88 7.42
C ASP A 137 -12.06 13.47 6.10
N LYS A 138 -11.34 12.81 5.21
CA LYS A 138 -11.84 12.24 3.95
C LYS A 138 -12.38 10.82 4.08
N GLY A 139 -12.25 10.17 5.23
CA GLY A 139 -12.61 8.76 5.40
C GLY A 139 -11.72 7.82 4.60
N THR A 140 -10.48 8.24 4.28
CA THR A 140 -9.48 7.45 3.55
C THR A 140 -8.65 6.64 4.54
N ALA A 141 -8.63 5.32 4.41
CA ALA A 141 -7.82 4.45 5.25
C ALA A 141 -6.32 4.61 4.94
N VAL A 142 -5.49 4.48 5.97
CA VAL A 142 -4.04 4.68 5.84
C VAL A 142 -3.31 3.35 5.98
N ILE A 143 -2.43 3.05 5.02
CA ILE A 143 -1.45 1.96 5.09
C ILE A 143 -0.08 2.59 5.30
N ILE A 144 0.63 2.11 6.31
CA ILE A 144 1.97 2.59 6.61
C ILE A 144 3.01 1.70 5.93
N ASN A 145 3.90 2.32 5.16
CA ASN A 145 5.11 1.66 4.69
C ASN A 145 6.33 2.10 5.51
N ARG A 146 7.37 1.26 5.53
CA ARG A 146 8.65 1.51 6.22
C ARG A 146 8.53 1.84 7.73
N PRO A 147 7.67 1.20 8.52
CA PRO A 147 7.48 1.55 9.93
C PRO A 147 8.75 1.43 10.79
N PHE A 148 9.76 0.70 10.30
CA PHE A 148 11.06 0.51 10.93
C PHE A 148 12.22 1.06 10.09
N GLN A 149 11.96 1.98 9.15
CA GLN A 149 12.98 2.63 8.31
C GLN A 149 13.96 1.64 7.69
N ARG A 150 13.42 0.57 7.04
CA ARG A 150 14.22 -0.52 6.44
C ARG A 150 15.22 -1.15 7.42
N GLY A 151 14.89 -1.17 8.70
CA GLY A 151 15.72 -1.74 9.76
C GLY A 151 16.77 -0.76 10.35
N SER A 152 16.81 0.51 9.92
CA SER A 152 17.73 1.50 10.52
C SER A 152 17.41 1.77 11.98
N LEU A 153 16.14 1.76 12.37
CA LEU A 153 15.74 1.89 13.78
C LEU A 153 16.34 0.79 14.65
N PHE A 154 16.32 -0.46 14.19
CA PHE A 154 16.95 -1.57 14.93
C PHE A 154 18.48 -1.43 14.99
N ARG A 155 19.10 -0.92 13.91
CA ARG A 155 20.54 -0.65 13.91
C ARG A 155 20.92 0.46 14.90
N ALA A 156 20.10 1.50 14.98
CA ALA A 156 20.33 2.64 15.88
C ALA A 156 20.30 2.25 17.36
N VAL A 157 19.47 1.26 17.75
CA VAL A 157 19.35 0.80 19.13
C VAL A 157 20.19 -0.43 19.46
N ARG A 158 20.91 -0.99 18.48
CA ARG A 158 21.72 -2.20 18.68
C ARG A 158 22.78 -1.96 19.76
N GLY A 159 22.82 -2.84 20.75
CA GLY A 159 23.77 -2.77 21.88
C GLY A 159 23.46 -1.68 22.90
N GLN A 160 22.40 -0.92 22.74
CA GLN A 160 21.92 0.00 23.75
C GLN A 160 21.26 -0.78 24.90
N LYS A 161 21.50 -0.33 26.14
CA LYS A 161 20.77 -0.84 27.29
C LYS A 161 19.33 -0.33 27.24
N LEU A 162 18.38 -1.19 27.57
CA LEU A 162 17.00 -0.76 27.73
C LEU A 162 16.91 0.26 28.86
N PRO A 163 16.13 1.34 28.67
CA PRO A 163 15.90 2.29 29.75
C PRO A 163 15.11 1.61 30.89
N PRO A 164 15.23 2.08 32.15
CA PRO A 164 14.61 1.44 33.31
C PRO A 164 13.10 1.17 33.15
N TRP A 165 12.37 2.08 32.52
CA TRP A 165 10.93 1.93 32.29
C TRP A 165 10.58 0.79 31.32
N ALA A 166 11.51 0.33 30.52
CA ALA A 166 11.28 -0.78 29.57
C ALA A 166 11.35 -2.16 30.24
N ALA A 167 11.75 -2.24 31.53
CA ALA A 167 11.75 -3.49 32.29
C ALA A 167 10.35 -4.12 32.42
N ASP A 168 9.30 -3.29 32.35
CA ASP A 168 7.90 -3.74 32.41
C ASP A 168 7.40 -4.37 31.10
N PHE A 169 8.14 -4.19 29.99
CA PHE A 169 7.84 -4.80 28.68
C PHE A 169 8.67 -6.06 28.51
N GLN A 170 8.19 -7.18 29.06
CA GLN A 170 8.78 -8.50 28.81
C GLN A 170 8.27 -9.03 27.47
N CYS A 171 9.18 -9.35 26.55
CA CYS A 171 8.89 -10.08 25.29
C CYS A 171 8.85 -11.58 25.55
#